data_be6e394c9fad2bb87214489a61fdca97
#
_entry.id   be6e394c9fad2bb87214489a61fdca97
#
_cell.length_a   1.000
_cell.length_b   1.000
_cell.length_c   1.000
_cell.angle_alpha   90.00
_cell.angle_beta   90.00
_cell.angle_gamma   90.00
#
_symmetry.space_group_name_H-M   'P 1'
#
loop_
_entity.id
_entity.type
_entity.pdbx_description
1 polymer ?
#
loop_
_entity_poly.entity_id
_entity_poly.type
_entity_poly.pdbx_seq_one_letter_code
_entity_poly.pdbx_strand_id
1 'polypeptide(L)'
;KAGYVEISTPIILNRRLWETSGHWDHYKENMYTTVIDDEDYAIKPMNCPGGVLVYKSEPRSYRDLPLRLAEVGLVHRHEKSGQLHGLMRVRCFNQDDAHIFMTPEQIKDEIKGVANLIDQVYKLFGFKYHVELSTRPEDSMGSDEDWEVATEGLRGALDDLGLDYVVNEGDGAFYGPKIDFHLEDSIGRTWQCGTIQLDFQLPQRFELEYTGADGEKHRPIMIHR
;
A
#
# COMPACT_ATOMS: atom_id res chain seq x y z
N LYS A 1 20.45 5.43 0.22
CA LYS A 1 19.51 4.44 -0.36
C LYS A 1 19.03 3.55 0.78
N ALA A 2 17.74 3.55 1.09
CA ALA A 2 17.16 2.77 2.20
C ALA A 2 16.94 1.27 1.86
N GLY A 3 17.71 0.72 0.90
CA GLY A 3 17.62 -0.68 0.50
C GLY A 3 16.45 -1.02 -0.43
N TYR A 4 15.83 -0.03 -1.07
CA TYR A 4 14.79 -0.24 -2.07
C TYR A 4 15.39 -0.57 -3.44
N VAL A 5 14.73 -1.50 -4.14
CA VAL A 5 15.01 -1.85 -5.53
C VAL A 5 13.98 -1.13 -6.40
N GLU A 6 14.44 -0.35 -7.37
CA GLU A 6 13.56 0.36 -8.30
C GLU A 6 13.00 -0.61 -9.34
N ILE A 7 11.69 -0.54 -9.54
CA ILE A 7 10.96 -1.30 -10.56
C ILE A 7 10.11 -0.37 -11.43
N SER A 8 9.65 -0.86 -12.56
CA SER A 8 8.68 -0.19 -13.42
C SER A 8 7.68 -1.21 -13.94
N THR A 9 6.40 -0.96 -13.72
CA THR A 9 5.32 -1.86 -14.12
C THR A 9 4.47 -1.27 -15.25
N PRO A 10 3.85 -2.11 -16.11
CA PRO A 10 3.01 -1.63 -17.21
C PRO A 10 1.84 -0.76 -16.73
N ILE A 11 1.44 0.19 -17.57
CA ILE A 11 0.32 1.11 -17.26
C ILE A 11 -1.04 0.47 -17.57
N ILE A 12 -1.12 -0.32 -18.65
CA ILE A 12 -2.35 -1.00 -19.09
C ILE A 12 -2.21 -2.47 -18.77
N LEU A 13 -3.16 -3.01 -18.04
CA LEU A 13 -3.12 -4.38 -17.52
C LEU A 13 -4.48 -5.06 -17.72
N ASN A 14 -4.46 -6.37 -17.98
CA ASN A 14 -5.65 -7.17 -18.22
C ASN A 14 -6.55 -7.24 -16.98
N ARG A 15 -7.85 -7.31 -17.21
CA ARG A 15 -8.90 -7.41 -16.18
C ARG A 15 -8.64 -8.50 -15.14
N ARG A 16 -8.10 -9.67 -15.53
CA ARG A 16 -7.82 -10.78 -14.60
C ARG A 16 -6.94 -10.37 -13.43
N LEU A 17 -5.95 -9.48 -13.67
CA LEU A 17 -5.09 -8.97 -12.60
C LEU A 17 -5.90 -8.21 -11.56
N TRP A 18 -6.84 -7.38 -12.03
CA TRP A 18 -7.68 -6.54 -11.17
C TRP A 18 -8.76 -7.34 -10.43
N GLU A 19 -9.27 -8.42 -11.03
CA GLU A 19 -10.14 -9.39 -10.36
C GLU A 19 -9.38 -10.14 -9.28
N THR A 20 -8.18 -10.64 -9.58
CA THR A 20 -7.33 -11.34 -8.60
C THR A 20 -7.00 -10.43 -7.42
N SER A 21 -6.68 -9.18 -7.64
CA SER A 21 -6.35 -8.22 -6.58
C SER A 21 -7.57 -7.67 -5.81
N GLY A 22 -8.80 -7.90 -6.30
CA GLY A 22 -10.03 -7.37 -5.72
C GLY A 22 -10.37 -5.93 -6.15
N HIS A 23 -9.49 -5.26 -6.90
CA HIS A 23 -9.77 -3.89 -7.35
C HIS A 23 -10.97 -3.80 -8.30
N TRP A 24 -11.23 -4.86 -9.09
CA TRP A 24 -12.36 -4.88 -10.00
C TRP A 24 -13.71 -4.85 -9.28
N ASP A 25 -13.79 -5.45 -8.10
CA ASP A 25 -15.01 -5.53 -7.31
C ASP A 25 -15.19 -4.31 -6.38
N HIS A 26 -14.09 -3.84 -5.74
CA HIS A 26 -14.14 -2.82 -4.69
C HIS A 26 -13.71 -1.42 -5.15
N TYR A 27 -13.10 -1.27 -6.33
CA TYR A 27 -12.51 0.00 -6.77
C TYR A 27 -12.85 0.37 -8.23
N LYS A 28 -13.69 -0.40 -8.92
CA LYS A 28 -13.97 -0.26 -10.36
C LYS A 28 -14.46 1.14 -10.76
N GLU A 29 -15.26 1.79 -9.94
CA GLU A 29 -15.78 3.12 -10.23
C GLU A 29 -14.68 4.18 -10.39
N ASN A 30 -13.51 3.94 -9.80
CA ASN A 30 -12.35 4.81 -9.87
C ASN A 30 -11.32 4.37 -10.93
N MET A 31 -11.66 3.40 -11.77
CA MET A 31 -10.76 2.88 -12.79
C MET A 31 -11.19 3.33 -14.19
N TYR A 32 -10.20 3.66 -15.02
CA TYR A 32 -10.39 3.79 -16.46
C TYR A 32 -10.25 2.41 -17.11
N THR A 33 -11.27 1.98 -17.84
CA THR A 33 -11.28 0.68 -18.53
C THR A 33 -11.32 0.86 -20.03
N THR A 34 -10.81 -0.13 -20.77
CA THR A 34 -10.85 -0.19 -22.24
C THR A 34 -10.97 -1.63 -22.68
N VAL A 35 -11.33 -1.82 -23.94
CA VAL A 35 -11.40 -3.14 -24.58
C VAL A 35 -10.36 -3.21 -25.68
N ILE A 36 -9.54 -4.26 -25.68
CA ILE A 36 -8.51 -4.54 -26.69
C ILE A 36 -8.70 -6.00 -27.11
N ASP A 37 -8.94 -6.25 -28.40
CA ASP A 37 -9.16 -7.59 -28.97
C ASP A 37 -10.24 -8.41 -28.20
N ASP A 38 -11.38 -7.76 -27.92
CA ASP A 38 -12.53 -8.32 -27.19
C ASP A 38 -12.23 -8.70 -25.71
N GLU A 39 -11.09 -8.28 -25.16
CA GLU A 39 -10.74 -8.44 -23.76
C GLU A 39 -10.76 -7.10 -23.00
N ASP A 40 -11.20 -7.14 -21.74
CA ASP A 40 -11.20 -5.99 -20.84
C ASP A 40 -9.80 -5.72 -20.29
N TYR A 41 -9.41 -4.46 -20.33
CA TYR A 41 -8.19 -3.93 -19.70
C TYR A 41 -8.51 -2.73 -18.84
N ALA A 42 -7.62 -2.41 -17.92
CA ALA A 42 -7.67 -1.17 -17.16
C ALA A 42 -6.33 -0.45 -17.14
N ILE A 43 -6.40 0.88 -17.10
CA ILE A 43 -5.25 1.74 -16.80
C ILE A 43 -5.05 1.69 -15.28
N LYS A 44 -3.83 1.41 -14.83
CA LYS A 44 -3.57 1.18 -13.40
C LYS A 44 -3.93 2.38 -12.54
N PRO A 45 -4.82 2.20 -11.54
CA PRO A 45 -5.11 3.20 -10.52
C PRO A 45 -4.16 3.13 -9.34
N MET A 46 -3.43 2.01 -9.24
CA MET A 46 -2.46 1.67 -8.18
C MET A 46 -1.35 0.79 -8.76
N ASN A 47 -0.17 0.79 -8.12
CA ASN A 47 0.99 0.01 -8.57
C ASN A 47 1.06 -1.38 -7.93
N CYS A 48 0.32 -1.61 -6.83
CA CYS A 48 0.44 -2.82 -6.03
C CYS A 48 0.31 -4.15 -6.79
N PRO A 49 -0.67 -4.38 -7.69
CA PRO A 49 -0.75 -5.66 -8.39
C PRO A 49 0.45 -5.91 -9.32
N GLY A 50 1.01 -4.84 -9.91
CA GLY A 50 2.23 -4.92 -10.70
C GLY A 50 3.44 -5.33 -9.84
N GLY A 51 3.62 -4.70 -8.68
CA GLY A 51 4.67 -5.04 -7.72
C GLY A 51 4.59 -6.49 -7.23
N VAL A 52 3.37 -6.98 -6.99
CA VAL A 52 3.12 -8.39 -6.63
C VAL A 52 3.57 -9.34 -7.74
N LEU A 53 3.32 -9.02 -9.02
CA LEU A 53 3.78 -9.83 -10.14
C LEU A 53 5.32 -9.85 -10.24
N VAL A 54 5.97 -8.72 -9.94
CA VAL A 54 7.45 -8.68 -9.87
C VAL A 54 7.97 -9.56 -8.75
N TYR A 55 7.35 -9.54 -7.57
CA TYR A 55 7.71 -10.50 -6.51
C TYR A 55 7.60 -11.94 -6.99
N LYS A 56 6.47 -12.28 -7.63
CA LYS A 56 6.14 -13.64 -8.08
C LYS A 56 6.98 -14.13 -9.27
N SER A 57 7.69 -13.23 -9.97
CA SER A 57 8.48 -13.59 -11.16
C SER A 57 9.67 -14.48 -10.88
N GLU A 58 10.12 -14.59 -9.62
CA GLU A 58 11.24 -15.40 -9.19
C GLU A 58 10.90 -16.19 -7.92
N PRO A 59 11.48 -17.38 -7.72
CA PRO A 59 11.39 -18.08 -6.44
C PRO A 59 12.05 -17.25 -5.33
N ARG A 60 11.39 -17.16 -4.17
CA ARG A 60 11.89 -16.40 -3.01
C ARG A 60 12.19 -17.30 -1.83
N SER A 61 13.17 -16.92 -1.04
CA SER A 61 13.49 -17.54 0.24
C SER A 61 13.45 -16.51 1.36
N TYR A 62 13.41 -16.96 2.60
CA TYR A 62 13.47 -16.08 3.78
C TYR A 62 14.70 -15.15 3.78
N ARG A 63 15.78 -15.51 3.06
CA ARG A 63 17.01 -14.70 2.95
C ARG A 63 16.85 -13.50 2.02
N ASP A 64 15.85 -13.54 1.13
CA ASP A 64 15.55 -12.46 0.20
C ASP A 64 14.64 -11.40 0.86
N LEU A 65 14.10 -11.71 2.06
CA LEU A 65 13.19 -10.85 2.79
C LEU A 65 13.90 -10.08 3.92
N PRO A 66 13.55 -8.82 4.19
CA PRO A 66 12.49 -8.07 3.52
C PRO A 66 12.91 -7.62 2.11
N LEU A 67 12.02 -7.83 1.12
CA LEU A 67 12.21 -7.34 -0.25
C LEU A 67 11.42 -6.05 -0.42
N ARG A 68 12.11 -4.94 -0.68
CA ARG A 68 11.54 -3.60 -0.82
C ARG A 68 11.58 -3.18 -2.29
N LEU A 69 10.42 -3.21 -2.96
CA LEU A 69 10.27 -2.81 -4.37
C LEU A 69 9.66 -1.40 -4.43
N ALA A 70 10.35 -0.45 -5.06
CA ALA A 70 9.89 0.93 -5.18
C ALA A 70 9.64 1.31 -6.64
N GLU A 71 8.59 2.07 -6.88
CA GLU A 71 8.22 2.58 -8.20
C GLU A 71 7.79 4.04 -8.11
N VAL A 72 8.41 4.91 -8.90
CA VAL A 72 7.84 6.23 -9.19
C VAL A 72 6.77 6.03 -10.27
N GLY A 73 5.63 5.51 -9.84
CA GLY A 73 4.60 4.97 -10.71
C GLY A 73 3.58 6.00 -11.15
N LEU A 74 3.33 6.08 -12.47
CA LEU A 74 2.24 6.87 -13.03
C LEU A 74 0.92 6.12 -12.89
N VAL A 75 -0.05 6.70 -12.17
CA VAL A 75 -1.37 6.12 -11.95
C VAL A 75 -2.49 7.04 -12.43
N HIS A 76 -3.63 6.45 -12.77
CA HIS A 76 -4.80 7.18 -13.24
C HIS A 76 -6.03 6.77 -12.42
N ARG A 77 -6.73 7.73 -11.86
CA ARG A 77 -7.96 7.50 -11.09
C ARG A 77 -9.11 8.31 -11.67
N HIS A 78 -10.24 7.66 -11.89
CA HIS A 78 -11.46 8.30 -12.36
C HIS A 78 -12.13 9.08 -11.22
N GLU A 79 -11.53 10.21 -10.85
CA GLU A 79 -12.12 11.12 -9.87
C GLU A 79 -13.33 11.86 -10.46
N LYS A 80 -14.43 11.92 -9.74
CA LYS A 80 -15.61 12.70 -10.16
C LYS A 80 -15.25 14.18 -10.25
N SER A 81 -15.81 14.89 -11.24
CA SER A 81 -15.45 16.30 -11.51
C SER A 81 -15.57 17.20 -10.28
N GLY A 82 -16.57 16.98 -9.42
CA GLY A 82 -16.75 17.74 -8.18
C GLY A 82 -15.71 17.48 -7.09
N GLN A 83 -14.89 16.46 -7.23
CA GLN A 83 -13.81 16.12 -6.29
C GLN A 83 -12.46 16.69 -6.69
N LEU A 84 -12.32 17.15 -7.95
CA LEU A 84 -11.06 17.71 -8.44
C LEU A 84 -10.72 19.01 -7.72
N HIS A 85 -9.46 19.17 -7.28
CA HIS A 85 -9.02 20.33 -6.52
C HIS A 85 -7.58 20.71 -6.83
N GLY A 86 -7.41 21.67 -7.73
CA GLY A 86 -6.08 22.17 -8.12
C GLY A 86 -5.10 21.06 -8.49
N LEU A 87 -3.91 21.05 -7.89
CA LEU A 87 -2.92 19.99 -8.03
C LEU A 87 -3.03 18.91 -6.93
N MET A 88 -3.92 19.08 -5.95
CA MET A 88 -4.04 18.18 -4.79
C MET A 88 -4.95 16.97 -5.07
N ARG A 89 -5.94 17.12 -5.97
CA ARG A 89 -6.82 16.02 -6.39
C ARG A 89 -6.98 16.05 -7.90
N VAL A 90 -6.25 15.15 -8.56
CA VAL A 90 -6.14 15.05 -10.03
C VAL A 90 -6.44 13.63 -10.49
N ARG A 91 -6.63 13.46 -11.80
CA ARG A 91 -6.91 12.15 -12.40
C ARG A 91 -5.68 11.36 -12.85
N CYS A 92 -4.52 12.03 -12.91
CA CYS A 92 -3.26 11.44 -13.32
C CYS A 92 -2.14 12.04 -12.47
N PHE A 93 -1.35 11.20 -11.83
CA PHE A 93 -0.25 11.64 -10.97
C PHE A 93 0.80 10.54 -10.81
N ASN A 94 2.00 10.94 -10.42
CA ASN A 94 3.04 10.01 -10.01
C ASN A 94 3.00 9.81 -8.49
N GLN A 95 3.17 8.56 -8.06
CA GLN A 95 3.38 8.21 -6.66
C GLN A 95 4.84 7.79 -6.46
N ASP A 96 5.47 8.27 -5.40
CA ASP A 96 6.62 7.60 -4.80
C ASP A 96 6.06 6.46 -3.97
N ASP A 97 5.97 5.30 -4.57
CA ASP A 97 5.25 4.13 -4.09
C ASP A 97 6.21 2.97 -3.86
N ALA A 98 5.96 2.18 -2.83
CA ALA A 98 6.75 0.98 -2.60
C ALA A 98 5.92 -0.13 -1.97
N HIS A 99 6.33 -1.37 -2.27
CA HIS A 99 5.75 -2.59 -1.73
C HIS A 99 6.85 -3.39 -1.06
N ILE A 100 6.68 -3.67 0.23
CA ILE A 100 7.64 -4.40 1.05
C ILE A 100 7.06 -5.75 1.38
N PHE A 101 7.74 -6.80 0.96
CA PHE A 101 7.37 -8.18 1.26
C PHE A 101 8.28 -8.69 2.37
N MET A 102 7.70 -9.30 3.41
CA MET A 102 8.45 -9.64 4.62
C MET A 102 7.88 -10.87 5.33
N THR A 103 8.65 -11.39 6.28
CA THR A 103 8.17 -12.39 7.22
C THR A 103 7.39 -11.72 8.37
N PRO A 104 6.57 -12.48 9.13
CA PRO A 104 5.84 -11.93 10.28
C PRO A 104 6.74 -11.23 11.32
N GLU A 105 7.94 -11.77 11.55
CA GLU A 105 8.89 -11.25 12.54
C GLU A 105 9.46 -9.87 12.14
N GLN A 106 9.43 -9.56 10.84
CA GLN A 106 9.99 -8.31 10.29
C GLN A 106 8.99 -7.14 10.28
N ILE A 107 7.70 -7.39 10.52
CA ILE A 107 6.62 -6.38 10.40
C ILE A 107 6.96 -5.11 11.15
N LYS A 108 7.27 -5.22 12.43
CA LYS A 108 7.46 -4.08 13.31
C LYS A 108 8.65 -3.22 12.90
N ASP A 109 9.75 -3.84 12.53
CA ASP A 109 10.96 -3.13 12.09
C ASP A 109 10.76 -2.44 10.74
N GLU A 110 10.04 -3.08 9.81
CA GLU A 110 9.75 -2.48 8.50
C GLU A 110 8.78 -1.29 8.63
N ILE A 111 7.73 -1.39 9.46
CA ILE A 111 6.83 -0.25 9.73
C ILE A 111 7.62 0.92 10.33
N LYS A 112 8.48 0.67 11.33
CA LYS A 112 9.34 1.71 11.91
C LYS A 112 10.29 2.32 10.89
N GLY A 113 10.87 1.48 10.02
CA GLY A 113 11.77 1.94 8.95
C GLY A 113 11.06 2.90 7.99
N VAL A 114 9.82 2.57 7.59
CA VAL A 114 9.01 3.43 6.72
C VAL A 114 8.59 4.71 7.42
N ALA A 115 8.10 4.64 8.67
CA ALA A 115 7.70 5.81 9.44
C ALA A 115 8.88 6.79 9.64
N ASN A 116 10.07 6.28 9.95
CA ASN A 116 11.28 7.09 10.06
C ASN A 116 11.66 7.73 8.72
N LEU A 117 11.50 7.03 7.59
CA LEU A 117 11.79 7.59 6.27
C LEU A 117 10.83 8.74 5.95
N ILE A 118 9.53 8.57 6.21
CA ILE A 118 8.51 9.62 6.04
C ILE A 118 8.85 10.83 6.91
N ASP A 119 9.15 10.63 8.20
CA ASP A 119 9.53 11.69 9.12
C ASP A 119 10.76 12.48 8.64
N GLN A 120 11.80 11.78 8.16
CA GLN A 120 13.00 12.41 7.61
C GLN A 120 12.69 13.29 6.40
N VAL A 121 11.85 12.81 5.47
CA VAL A 121 11.44 13.57 4.30
C VAL A 121 10.64 14.80 4.71
N TYR A 122 9.68 14.66 5.61
CA TYR A 122 8.84 15.78 6.04
C TYR A 122 9.63 16.84 6.80
N LYS A 123 10.55 16.43 7.66
CA LYS A 123 11.47 17.34 8.36
C LYS A 123 12.38 18.11 7.40
N LEU A 124 12.85 17.47 6.32
CA LEU A 124 13.67 18.13 5.31
C LEU A 124 12.96 19.33 4.65
N PHE A 125 11.64 19.20 4.45
CA PHE A 125 10.80 20.26 3.88
C PHE A 125 10.18 21.18 4.96
N GLY A 126 10.40 20.90 6.24
CA GLY A 126 9.81 21.66 7.35
C GLY A 126 8.31 21.51 7.50
N PHE A 127 7.75 20.41 7.01
CA PHE A 127 6.33 20.12 7.13
C PHE A 127 5.94 19.72 8.55
N LYS A 128 4.80 20.24 9.01
CA LYS A 128 4.10 19.74 10.19
C LYS A 128 3.12 18.65 9.74
N TYR A 129 2.99 17.61 10.55
CA TYR A 129 2.06 16.53 10.26
C TYR A 129 1.46 15.97 11.57
N HIS A 130 0.32 15.31 11.43
CA HIS A 130 -0.25 14.45 12.45
C HIS A 130 -0.48 13.05 11.88
N VAL A 131 -0.64 12.07 12.77
CA VAL A 131 -0.73 10.66 12.42
C VAL A 131 -2.11 10.13 12.79
N GLU A 132 -2.70 9.35 11.89
CA GLU A 132 -3.94 8.63 12.13
C GLU A 132 -3.73 7.13 11.91
N LEU A 133 -4.33 6.32 12.79
CA LEU A 133 -4.45 4.87 12.63
C LEU A 133 -5.86 4.56 12.12
N SER A 134 -5.98 4.23 10.86
CA SER A 134 -7.25 3.95 10.20
C SER A 134 -7.57 2.47 10.26
N THR A 135 -8.72 2.12 10.85
CA THR A 135 -9.13 0.74 11.08
C THR A 135 -10.08 0.22 10.01
N ARG A 136 -10.62 -0.97 10.20
CA ARG A 136 -11.41 -1.73 9.23
C ARG A 136 -12.65 -0.97 8.74
N PRO A 137 -12.82 -0.76 7.42
CA PRO A 137 -14.06 -0.24 6.84
C PRO A 137 -15.16 -1.31 6.74
N GLU A 138 -16.40 -0.88 6.54
CA GLU A 138 -17.55 -1.77 6.37
C GLU A 138 -17.38 -2.69 5.13
N ASP A 139 -16.97 -2.12 3.99
CA ASP A 139 -16.63 -2.88 2.78
C ASP A 139 -15.15 -3.27 2.81
N SER A 140 -14.87 -4.49 3.26
CA SER A 140 -13.49 -4.97 3.44
C SER A 140 -13.37 -6.47 3.17
N MET A 141 -12.15 -6.90 2.82
CA MET A 141 -11.76 -8.29 2.65
C MET A 141 -11.06 -8.82 3.90
N GLY A 142 -11.01 -10.15 4.04
CA GLY A 142 -10.24 -10.84 5.06
C GLY A 142 -11.03 -11.16 6.33
N SER A 143 -10.42 -11.98 7.18
CA SER A 143 -11.00 -12.43 8.44
C SER A 143 -10.87 -11.34 9.53
N ASP A 144 -11.68 -11.47 10.58
CA ASP A 144 -11.57 -10.59 11.75
C ASP A 144 -10.20 -10.72 12.42
N GLU A 145 -9.67 -11.95 12.45
CA GLU A 145 -8.35 -12.25 13.02
C GLU A 145 -7.21 -11.55 12.26
N ASP A 146 -7.23 -11.60 10.91
CA ASP A 146 -6.23 -10.90 10.08
C ASP A 146 -6.24 -9.40 10.36
N TRP A 147 -7.44 -8.81 10.47
CA TRP A 147 -7.60 -7.38 10.75
C TRP A 147 -7.13 -6.99 12.15
N GLU A 148 -7.41 -7.82 13.15
CA GLU A 148 -6.96 -7.58 14.52
C GLU A 148 -5.44 -7.62 14.61
N VAL A 149 -4.82 -8.68 14.07
CA VAL A 149 -3.35 -8.84 14.05
C VAL A 149 -2.68 -7.69 13.29
N ALA A 150 -3.23 -7.30 12.13
CA ALA A 150 -2.69 -6.20 11.35
C ALA A 150 -2.80 -4.85 12.08
N THR A 151 -3.96 -4.57 12.67
CA THR A 151 -4.20 -3.31 13.40
C THR A 151 -3.29 -3.19 14.63
N GLU A 152 -3.16 -4.27 15.41
CA GLU A 152 -2.27 -4.30 16.58
C GLU A 152 -0.78 -4.21 16.17
N GLY A 153 -0.40 -4.78 15.01
CA GLY A 153 0.95 -4.60 14.47
C GLY A 153 1.29 -3.14 14.16
N LEU A 154 0.37 -2.40 13.54
CA LEU A 154 0.52 -0.97 13.27
C LEU A 154 0.52 -0.15 14.57
N ARG A 155 -0.42 -0.42 15.49
CA ARG A 155 -0.52 0.23 16.80
C ARG A 155 0.77 0.07 17.59
N GLY A 156 1.26 -1.17 17.73
CA GLY A 156 2.48 -1.45 18.47
C GLY A 156 3.73 -0.78 17.89
N ALA A 157 3.79 -0.58 16.58
CA ALA A 157 4.88 0.16 15.96
C ALA A 157 4.81 1.67 16.25
N LEU A 158 3.60 2.27 16.25
CA LEU A 158 3.39 3.67 16.63
C LEU A 158 3.74 3.92 18.08
N ASP A 159 3.29 3.04 18.99
CA ASP A 159 3.59 3.12 20.42
C ASP A 159 5.10 3.02 20.68
N ASP A 160 5.80 2.11 20.02
CA ASP A 160 7.26 1.95 20.12
C ASP A 160 8.05 3.18 19.62
N LEU A 161 7.52 3.85 18.59
CA LEU A 161 8.11 5.10 18.08
C LEU A 161 7.79 6.30 18.94
N GLY A 162 6.85 6.17 19.91
CA GLY A 162 6.37 7.28 20.73
C GLY A 162 5.67 8.37 19.93
N LEU A 163 5.02 7.99 18.83
CA LEU A 163 4.25 8.91 17.99
C LEU A 163 2.84 9.09 18.57
N ASP A 164 2.43 10.33 18.75
CA ASP A 164 1.03 10.65 19.03
C ASP A 164 0.18 10.39 17.78
N TYR A 165 -0.93 9.67 17.95
CA TYR A 165 -1.85 9.38 16.84
C TYR A 165 -3.30 9.38 17.32
N VAL A 166 -4.21 9.56 16.34
CA VAL A 166 -5.65 9.44 16.54
C VAL A 166 -6.13 8.18 15.84
N VAL A 167 -7.07 7.46 16.44
CA VAL A 167 -7.73 6.32 15.78
C VAL A 167 -8.88 6.84 14.92
N ASN A 168 -8.81 6.56 13.62
CA ASN A 168 -9.86 6.88 12.65
C ASN A 168 -10.58 5.57 12.28
N GLU A 169 -11.72 5.33 12.92
CA GLU A 169 -12.46 4.10 12.75
C GLU A 169 -13.12 4.02 11.37
N GLY A 170 -12.93 2.89 10.69
CA GLY A 170 -13.60 2.61 9.42
C GLY A 170 -12.96 3.25 8.17
N ASP A 171 -11.80 3.92 8.29
CA ASP A 171 -11.13 4.59 7.16
C ASP A 171 -9.95 3.80 6.57
N GLY A 172 -9.80 2.53 6.96
CA GLY A 172 -8.80 1.63 6.39
C GLY A 172 -9.01 1.35 4.90
N ALA A 173 -8.01 0.78 4.23
CA ALA A 173 -8.20 0.27 2.88
C ALA A 173 -9.07 -1.00 2.92
N PHE A 174 -9.69 -1.37 1.79
CA PHE A 174 -10.52 -2.57 1.75
C PHE A 174 -9.75 -3.87 2.05
N TYR A 175 -8.42 -3.86 1.94
CA TYR A 175 -7.52 -4.99 2.13
C TYR A 175 -6.69 -4.94 3.43
N GLY A 176 -6.71 -3.84 4.18
CA GLY A 176 -5.96 -3.75 5.43
C GLY A 176 -6.00 -2.39 6.12
N PRO A 177 -5.64 -2.35 7.41
CA PRO A 177 -5.53 -1.11 8.17
C PRO A 177 -4.32 -0.30 7.71
N LYS A 178 -4.34 1.00 8.01
CA LYS A 178 -3.29 1.91 7.57
C LYS A 178 -2.92 2.95 8.63
N ILE A 179 -1.68 3.40 8.57
CA ILE A 179 -1.22 4.62 9.23
C ILE A 179 -1.18 5.71 8.18
N ASP A 180 -1.91 6.80 8.40
CA ASP A 180 -1.95 7.95 7.53
C ASP A 180 -1.20 9.12 8.15
N PHE A 181 -0.36 9.77 7.32
CA PHE A 181 0.36 10.98 7.68
C PHE A 181 -0.28 12.16 6.97
N HIS A 182 -0.89 13.04 7.75
CA HIS A 182 -1.58 14.23 7.26
C HIS A 182 -0.68 15.46 7.39
N LEU A 183 -0.32 16.05 6.27
CA LEU A 183 0.46 17.30 6.22
C LEU A 183 -0.44 18.50 6.38
N GLU A 184 0.04 19.51 7.13
CA GLU A 184 -0.60 20.81 7.24
C GLU A 184 -0.03 21.78 6.20
N ASP A 185 -0.88 22.40 5.40
CA ASP A 185 -0.49 23.43 4.45
C ASP A 185 -0.34 24.83 5.15
N SER A 186 0.14 25.81 4.40
CA SER A 186 0.43 27.15 4.92
C SER A 186 -0.81 27.91 5.44
N ILE A 187 -2.02 27.43 5.16
CA ILE A 187 -3.29 28.03 5.62
C ILE A 187 -4.04 27.12 6.59
N GLY A 188 -3.38 26.10 7.13
CA GLY A 188 -3.92 25.22 8.18
C GLY A 188 -4.84 24.12 7.68
N ARG A 189 -4.87 23.81 6.37
CA ARG A 189 -5.61 22.66 5.85
C ARG A 189 -4.72 21.41 5.92
N THR A 190 -5.34 20.25 6.17
CA THR A 190 -4.64 18.97 6.23
C THR A 190 -4.85 18.14 4.98
N TRP A 191 -3.78 17.45 4.53
CA TRP A 191 -3.77 16.61 3.35
C TRP A 191 -3.10 15.28 3.66
N GLN A 192 -3.79 14.19 3.40
CA GLN A 192 -3.19 12.85 3.48
C GLN A 192 -2.14 12.71 2.39
N CYS A 193 -0.89 12.47 2.76
CA CYS A 193 0.23 12.37 1.83
C CYS A 193 0.99 11.06 1.97
N GLY A 194 1.49 10.74 3.17
CA GLY A 194 2.17 9.48 3.42
C GLY A 194 1.22 8.44 3.99
N THR A 195 1.41 7.19 3.62
CA THR A 195 0.59 6.07 4.11
C THR A 195 1.45 4.85 4.33
N ILE A 196 1.19 4.08 5.38
CA ILE A 196 1.72 2.74 5.63
C ILE A 196 0.53 1.81 5.77
N GLN A 197 0.35 0.87 4.85
CA GLN A 197 -0.77 -0.08 4.86
C GLN A 197 -0.22 -1.49 5.02
N LEU A 198 -0.70 -2.22 6.02
CA LEU A 198 -0.35 -3.62 6.22
C LEU A 198 -1.39 -4.50 5.55
N ASP A 199 -0.94 -5.43 4.70
CA ASP A 199 -1.79 -6.22 3.83
C ASP A 199 -1.44 -7.71 3.92
N PHE A 200 -2.41 -8.50 4.37
CA PHE A 200 -2.37 -9.97 4.39
C PHE A 200 -3.15 -10.57 3.20
N GLN A 201 -3.98 -9.76 2.51
CA GLN A 201 -4.95 -10.25 1.52
C GLN A 201 -4.35 -10.44 0.14
N LEU A 202 -3.63 -9.44 -0.39
CA LEU A 202 -3.00 -9.56 -1.71
C LEU A 202 -2.00 -10.73 -1.77
N PRO A 203 -1.12 -10.95 -0.77
CA PRO A 203 -0.28 -12.14 -0.74
C PRO A 203 -1.05 -13.45 -0.83
N GLN A 204 -2.21 -13.57 -0.17
CA GLN A 204 -3.06 -14.76 -0.24
C GLN A 204 -3.71 -14.89 -1.62
N ARG A 205 -4.33 -13.85 -2.13
CA ARG A 205 -5.05 -13.86 -3.41
C ARG A 205 -4.15 -14.16 -4.61
N PHE A 206 -2.90 -13.70 -4.56
CA PHE A 206 -1.89 -13.98 -5.58
C PHE A 206 -1.09 -15.26 -5.30
N GLU A 207 -1.38 -15.97 -4.22
CA GLU A 207 -0.68 -17.20 -3.83
C GLU A 207 0.84 -16.98 -3.75
N LEU A 208 1.27 -15.87 -3.14
CA LEU A 208 2.68 -15.57 -2.97
C LEU A 208 3.31 -16.54 -1.96
N GLU A 209 4.54 -16.94 -2.19
CA GLU A 209 5.27 -17.85 -1.33
C GLU A 209 6.73 -17.45 -1.20
N TYR A 210 7.33 -17.83 -0.08
CA TYR A 210 8.77 -17.91 0.10
C TYR A 210 9.12 -19.23 0.79
N THR A 211 10.34 -19.73 0.57
CA THR A 211 10.85 -20.91 1.27
C THR A 211 11.46 -20.46 2.60
N GLY A 212 10.94 -20.96 3.71
CA GLY A 212 11.43 -20.68 5.06
C GLY A 212 12.78 -21.34 5.37
N ALA A 213 13.32 -21.05 6.56
CA ALA A 213 14.54 -21.70 7.06
C ALA A 213 14.32 -23.20 7.36
N ASP A 214 13.08 -23.58 7.58
CA ASP A 214 12.61 -24.97 7.75
C ASP A 214 12.50 -25.75 6.44
N GLY A 215 12.67 -25.08 5.28
CA GLY A 215 12.52 -25.67 3.96
C GLY A 215 11.08 -25.71 3.44
N GLU A 216 10.11 -25.29 4.24
CA GLU A 216 8.68 -25.27 3.89
C GLU A 216 8.28 -23.96 3.21
N LYS A 217 7.10 -23.99 2.57
CA LYS A 217 6.51 -22.81 1.92
C LYS A 217 5.69 -22.00 2.90
N HIS A 218 5.96 -20.71 2.95
CA HIS A 218 5.29 -19.75 3.80
C HIS A 218 4.72 -18.59 2.98
N ARG A 219 3.71 -17.91 3.52
CA ARG A 219 3.09 -16.73 2.92
C ARG A 219 3.78 -15.45 3.42
N PRO A 220 4.28 -14.59 2.54
CA PRO A 220 4.79 -13.28 2.98
C PRO A 220 3.63 -12.37 3.38
N ILE A 221 3.97 -11.36 4.17
CA ILE A 221 3.10 -10.21 4.48
C ILE A 221 3.59 -9.03 3.66
N MET A 222 2.70 -8.11 3.32
CA MET A 222 3.02 -6.97 2.48
C MET A 222 2.72 -5.64 3.17
N ILE A 223 3.62 -4.66 3.01
CA ILE A 223 3.36 -3.25 3.31
C ILE A 223 3.25 -2.50 1.99
N HIS A 224 2.24 -1.64 1.89
CA HIS A 224 2.15 -0.58 0.90
C HIS A 224 2.61 0.74 1.55
N ARG A 225 3.48 1.44 0.87
CA ARG A 225 4.04 2.70 1.36
C ARG A 225 3.90 3.78 0.30
#